data_da007651999dec2a414601b9bda31a1a
#
_entry.id   da007651999dec2a414601b9bda31a1a
#
_cell.length_a   1.000
_cell.length_b   1.000
_cell.length_c   1.000
_cell.angle_alpha   90.00
_cell.angle_beta   90.00
_cell.angle_gamma   90.00
#
_symmetry.space_group_name_H-M   'P 1'
#
loop_
_entity.id
_entity.type
_entity.pdbx_description
1 polymer ?
#
loop_
_entity_poly.entity_id
_entity_poly.type
_entity_poly.pdbx_seq_one_letter_code
_entity_poly.pdbx_strand_id
1 'polypeptide(L)'
;MNATHSKPRSKLLLADLAAWEQENGEDNALRLERLRRNLRQARRQELTGRQQQVLTLFFDEQMNMTEIAAVLGVHRSTVSRTLHRAMDRLYRALRYAL
;
A
#
# COMPACT_ATOMS: atom_id res chain seq x y z
N MET A 1 -23.59 0.25 -1.19
CA MET A 1 -23.04 0.04 -0.81
C MET A 1 -22.26 -0.31 -0.67
N ASN A 2 -21.92 -0.35 -0.52
CA ASN A 2 -21.29 -0.75 -0.24
C ASN A 2 -20.47 -1.24 0.13
N ALA A 3 -20.38 -1.41 0.05
CA ALA A 3 -19.74 -2.07 0.34
C ALA A 3 -19.06 -2.29 1.14
N THR A 4 -19.03 -2.35 1.60
CA THR A 4 -18.50 -2.39 2.24
C THR A 4 -17.99 -3.05 2.93
N HIS A 5 -17.80 -3.33 3.48
CA HIS A 5 -17.26 -3.88 4.09
C HIS A 5 -16.37 -4.50 4.28
N SER A 6 -16.15 -4.58 4.46
CA SER A 6 -15.04 -5.38 4.23
C SER A 6 -13.79 -4.85 4.85
N LYS A 7 -12.62 -5.44 4.53
CA LYS A 7 -11.35 -5.10 5.15
C LYS A 7 -10.88 -3.72 4.76
N PRO A 8 -10.24 -2.98 5.66
CA PRO A 8 -9.56 -1.74 5.27
C PRO A 8 -8.53 -2.01 4.18
N ARG A 9 -8.32 -1.03 3.32
CA ARG A 9 -7.36 -1.19 2.23
C ARG A 9 -5.93 -1.42 2.71
N SER A 10 -5.57 -0.86 3.85
CA SER A 10 -4.24 -1.13 4.40
C SER A 10 -4.04 -2.60 4.69
N LYS A 11 -5.09 -3.28 5.15
CA LYS A 11 -5.02 -4.71 5.37
C LYS A 11 -5.02 -5.49 4.06
N LEU A 12 -5.67 -4.94 3.03
CA LEU A 12 -5.65 -5.59 1.72
C LEU A 12 -4.25 -5.56 1.12
N LEU A 13 -3.57 -4.43 1.26
CA LEU A 13 -2.20 -4.34 0.79
C LEU A 13 -1.31 -5.35 1.51
N LEU A 14 -1.46 -5.44 2.81
CA LEU A 14 -0.69 -6.39 3.60
C LEU A 14 -1.03 -7.82 3.21
N ALA A 15 -2.30 -8.08 2.94
CA ALA A 15 -2.74 -9.42 2.54
C ALA A 15 -2.13 -9.82 1.20
N ASP A 16 -2.07 -8.90 0.24
CA ASP A 16 -1.46 -9.19 -1.05
C ASP A 16 0.02 -9.53 -0.90
N LEU A 17 0.73 -8.77 -0.08
CA LEU A 17 2.13 -9.02 0.16
C LEU A 17 2.34 -10.33 0.90
N ALA A 18 1.46 -10.63 1.84
CA ALA A 18 1.55 -11.87 2.59
C ALA A 18 1.28 -13.07 1.70
N ALA A 19 0.33 -12.96 0.78
CA ALA A 19 0.03 -14.03 -0.15
C ALA A 19 1.22 -14.31 -1.06
N TRP A 20 1.88 -13.25 -1.51
CA TRP A 20 3.08 -13.39 -2.32
C TRP A 20 4.20 -14.09 -1.55
N GLU A 21 4.37 -13.70 -0.30
CA GLU A 21 5.38 -14.29 0.58
C GLU A 21 5.11 -15.74 0.89
N GLN A 22 3.83 -16.07 1.00
CA GLN A 22 3.41 -17.38 1.45
C GLN A 22 3.86 -18.51 0.52
N GLU A 23 4.12 -18.18 -0.72
CA GLU A 23 4.60 -19.18 -1.66
C GLU A 23 5.95 -19.74 -1.28
N ASN A 24 6.66 -19.04 -0.42
CA ASN A 24 7.96 -19.47 0.06
C ASN A 24 7.87 -20.25 1.37
N GLY A 25 6.70 -20.47 1.83
CA GLY A 25 6.32 -21.40 2.88
C GLY A 25 6.89 -21.22 4.22
N GLU A 26 6.35 -20.90 5.25
CA GLU A 26 6.81 -20.98 6.60
C GLU A 26 5.83 -20.39 7.57
N ASP A 27 6.30 -20.14 8.79
CA ASP A 27 5.45 -19.64 9.84
C ASP A 27 4.83 -18.31 9.47
N ASN A 28 3.50 -18.30 9.33
CA ASN A 28 2.77 -17.12 8.93
C ASN A 28 2.83 -15.98 9.93
N ALA A 29 2.82 -16.29 11.22
CA ALA A 29 2.77 -15.26 12.24
C ALA A 29 4.02 -14.39 12.21
N LEU A 30 5.19 -15.03 12.19
CA LEU A 30 6.44 -14.31 12.14
C LEU A 30 6.61 -13.56 10.83
N ARG A 31 6.16 -14.17 9.75
CA ARG A 31 6.25 -13.54 8.45
C ARG A 31 5.42 -12.28 8.39
N LEU A 32 4.20 -12.33 8.87
CA LEU A 32 3.33 -11.17 8.86
C LEU A 32 3.90 -10.04 9.71
N GLU A 33 4.48 -10.40 10.83
CA GLU A 33 5.09 -9.40 11.71
C GLU A 33 6.25 -8.72 11.01
N ARG A 34 7.11 -9.50 10.38
CA ARG A 34 8.24 -8.97 9.65
C ARG A 34 7.77 -8.13 8.47
N LEU A 35 6.75 -8.59 7.77
CA LEU A 35 6.22 -7.91 6.62
C LEU A 35 5.63 -6.55 7.02
N ARG A 36 4.89 -6.51 8.13
CA ARG A 36 4.35 -5.26 8.64
C ARG A 36 5.44 -4.24 8.92
N ARG A 37 6.50 -4.71 9.59
CA ARG A 37 7.61 -3.84 9.95
C ARG A 37 8.32 -3.32 8.71
N ASN A 38 8.57 -4.21 7.77
CA ASN A 38 9.24 -3.83 6.54
C ASN A 38 8.39 -2.89 5.70
N LEU A 39 7.08 -3.11 5.69
CA LEU A 39 6.18 -2.24 4.95
C LEU A 39 6.18 -0.83 5.53
N ARG A 40 6.10 -0.71 6.86
CA ARG A 40 6.13 0.61 7.49
C ARG A 40 7.41 1.35 7.16
N GLN A 41 8.52 0.63 7.22
CA GLN A 41 9.82 1.23 6.94
C GLN A 41 9.93 1.63 5.47
N ALA A 42 9.49 0.77 4.57
CA ALA A 42 9.56 1.06 3.14
C ALA A 42 8.69 2.26 2.77
N ARG A 43 7.51 2.38 3.39
CA ARG A 43 6.65 3.52 3.11
C ARG A 43 7.33 4.82 3.45
N ARG A 44 8.16 4.83 4.49
CA ARG A 44 8.87 6.04 4.89
C ARG A 44 10.15 6.28 4.11
N GLN A 45 10.84 5.22 3.74
CA GLN A 45 12.18 5.35 3.17
C GLN A 45 12.20 5.31 1.65
N GLU A 46 11.28 4.56 1.05
CA GLU A 46 11.34 4.32 -0.39
C GLU A 46 10.44 5.22 -1.21
N LEU A 47 9.51 5.91 -0.58
CA LEU A 47 8.52 6.69 -1.31
C LEU A 47 8.81 8.19 -1.21
N THR A 48 8.49 8.90 -2.29
CA THR A 48 8.52 10.37 -2.24
C THR A 48 7.41 10.85 -1.33
N GLY A 49 7.48 12.13 -0.95
CA GLY A 49 6.43 12.71 -0.11
C GLY A 49 5.05 12.60 -0.72
N ARG A 50 4.95 12.89 -2.03
CA ARG A 50 3.66 12.80 -2.71
C ARG A 50 3.16 11.36 -2.77
N GLN A 51 4.06 10.41 -3.02
CA GLN A 51 3.70 8.99 -3.04
C GLN A 51 3.19 8.53 -1.68
N GLN A 52 3.86 8.95 -0.61
CA GLN A 52 3.40 8.62 0.74
C GLN A 52 2.03 9.20 1.01
N GLN A 53 1.81 10.43 0.59
CA GLN A 53 0.55 11.12 0.81
C GLN A 53 -0.61 10.41 0.11
N VAL A 54 -0.41 10.07 -1.16
CA VAL A 54 -1.44 9.37 -1.93
C VAL A 54 -1.71 7.99 -1.34
N LEU A 55 -0.65 7.28 -0.97
CA LEU A 55 -0.78 5.95 -0.39
C LEU A 55 -1.58 6.01 0.92
N THR A 56 -1.27 6.98 1.77
CA THR A 56 -1.97 7.15 3.04
C THR A 56 -3.44 7.46 2.82
N LEU A 57 -3.75 8.38 1.91
CA LEU A 57 -5.13 8.75 1.65
C LEU A 57 -5.92 7.58 1.09
N PHE A 58 -5.30 6.78 0.24
CA PHE A 58 -5.99 5.66 -0.39
C PHE A 58 -6.16 4.47 0.56
N PHE A 59 -5.08 4.02 1.20
CA PHE A 59 -5.12 2.81 2.01
C PHE A 59 -5.53 3.05 3.45
N ASP A 60 -5.05 4.11 4.06
CA ASP A 60 -5.32 4.35 5.47
C ASP A 60 -6.61 5.13 5.67
N GLU A 61 -6.85 6.15 4.86
CA GLU A 61 -8.05 6.96 4.96
C GLU A 61 -9.19 6.44 4.10
N GLN A 62 -8.91 5.47 3.25
CA GLN A 62 -9.89 4.78 2.42
C GLN A 62 -10.64 5.69 1.45
N MET A 63 -9.96 6.72 0.98
CA MET A 63 -10.51 7.61 -0.02
C MET A 63 -10.37 6.99 -1.41
N ASN A 64 -11.34 7.27 -2.27
CA ASN A 64 -11.21 6.82 -3.65
C ASN A 64 -10.37 7.84 -4.44
N MET A 65 -10.03 7.47 -5.67
CA MET A 65 -9.12 8.31 -6.46
C MET A 65 -9.69 9.68 -6.78
N THR A 66 -11.00 9.76 -6.99
CA THR A 66 -11.65 11.02 -7.27
C THR A 66 -11.56 11.95 -6.05
N GLU A 67 -11.79 11.39 -4.87
CA GLU A 67 -11.69 12.16 -3.64
C GLU A 67 -10.27 12.64 -3.39
N ILE A 68 -9.29 11.77 -3.61
CA ILE A 68 -7.90 12.14 -3.43
C ILE A 68 -7.52 13.26 -4.40
N ALA A 69 -7.96 13.14 -5.64
CA ALA A 69 -7.67 14.16 -6.64
C ALA A 69 -8.21 15.51 -6.20
N ALA A 70 -9.42 15.52 -5.65
CA ALA A 70 -10.03 16.76 -5.18
C ALA A 70 -9.24 17.35 -4.01
N VAL A 71 -8.84 16.50 -3.06
CA VAL A 71 -8.09 16.95 -1.89
C VAL A 71 -6.74 17.54 -2.30
N LEU A 72 -6.06 16.90 -3.24
CA LEU A 72 -4.73 17.31 -3.65
C LEU A 72 -4.73 18.35 -4.77
N GLY A 73 -5.90 18.62 -5.35
CA GLY A 73 -5.96 19.60 -6.43
C GLY A 73 -5.29 19.14 -7.71
N VAL A 74 -5.36 17.86 -8.00
CA VAL A 74 -4.75 17.28 -9.20
C VAL A 74 -5.77 16.47 -9.95
N HIS A 75 -5.39 16.03 -11.14
CA HIS A 75 -6.27 15.20 -11.95
C HIS A 75 -6.29 13.78 -11.42
N ARG A 76 -7.42 13.11 -11.60
CA ARG A 76 -7.58 11.74 -11.13
C ARG A 76 -6.53 10.80 -11.73
N SER A 77 -6.18 11.00 -12.99
CA SER A 77 -5.17 10.16 -13.62
C SER A 77 -3.79 10.33 -12.98
N THR A 78 -3.52 11.53 -12.45
CA THR A 78 -2.27 11.77 -11.74
C THR A 78 -2.23 10.96 -10.45
N VAL A 79 -3.37 10.90 -9.75
CA VAL A 79 -3.47 10.09 -8.52
C VAL A 79 -3.21 8.63 -8.86
N SER A 80 -3.83 8.14 -9.92
CA SER A 80 -3.68 6.75 -10.34
C SER A 80 -2.22 6.41 -10.64
N ARG A 81 -1.55 7.28 -11.42
CA ARG A 81 -0.15 7.04 -11.76
C ARG A 81 0.74 7.08 -10.53
N THR A 82 0.49 8.04 -9.64
CA THR A 82 1.27 8.15 -8.42
C THR A 82 1.10 6.93 -7.54
N LEU A 83 -0.13 6.45 -7.42
CA LEU A 83 -0.42 5.27 -6.62
C LEU A 83 0.28 4.04 -7.18
N HIS A 84 0.21 3.86 -8.51
CA HIS A 84 0.87 2.72 -9.15
C HIS A 84 2.38 2.75 -8.95
N ARG A 85 2.98 3.93 -9.09
CA ARG A 85 4.42 4.06 -8.87
C ARG A 85 4.81 3.77 -7.43
N ALA A 86 3.98 4.23 -6.49
CA ALA A 86 4.22 3.95 -5.09
C ALA A 86 4.17 2.46 -4.81
N MET A 87 3.16 1.79 -5.35
CA MET A 87 3.01 0.35 -5.17
C MET A 87 4.19 -0.41 -5.77
N ASP A 88 4.61 -0.01 -6.96
CA ASP A 88 5.75 -0.64 -7.61
C ASP A 88 7.01 -0.52 -6.75
N ARG A 89 7.24 0.66 -6.20
CA ARG A 89 8.42 0.86 -5.38
C ARG A 89 8.35 0.03 -4.10
N LEU A 90 7.18 -0.05 -3.50
CA LEU A 90 7.01 -0.84 -2.28
C LEU A 90 7.26 -2.32 -2.56
N TYR A 91 6.67 -2.85 -3.61
CA TYR A 91 6.85 -4.26 -3.93
C TYR A 91 8.31 -4.57 -4.22
N ARG A 92 8.98 -3.69 -4.93
CA ARG A 92 10.39 -3.87 -5.24
C ARG A 92 11.25 -3.85 -3.99
N ALA A 93 11.01 -2.87 -3.12
CA ALA A 93 11.77 -2.74 -1.90
C ALA A 93 11.56 -3.94 -0.99
N LEU A 94 10.32 -4.40 -0.87
CA LEU A 94 9.99 -5.51 0.01
C LEU A 94 10.53 -6.83 -0.53
N ARG A 95 10.57 -6.96 -1.86
CA ARG A 95 11.13 -8.16 -2.46
C ARG A 95 12.58 -8.36 -2.07
N TYR A 96 13.35 -7.28 -2.04
CA TYR A 96 14.76 -7.38 -1.71
C TYR A 96 15.01 -7.42 -0.21
N ALA A 97 14.05 -6.94 0.59
CA ALA A 97 14.19 -6.96 2.04
C ALA A 97 13.82 -8.30 2.64
N LEU A 98 13.02 -9.07 1.94
CA LEU A 98 12.57 -10.37 2.39
C LEU A 98 13.42 -11.47 1.79
#